data_092db5261c9229ef83b5aa4d18b14b70
#
_entry.id   092db5261c9229ef83b5aa4d18b14b70
#
_cell.length_a   1.000
_cell.length_b   1.000
_cell.length_c   1.000
_cell.angle_alpha   90.00
_cell.angle_beta   90.00
_cell.angle_gamma   90.00
#
_symmetry.space_group_name_H-M   'P 1'
#
loop_
_entity.id
_entity.type
_entity.pdbx_description
1 polymer ?
#
loop_
_entity_poly.entity_id
_entity_poly.type
_entity_poly.pdbx_seq_one_letter_code
_entity_poly.pdbx_strand_id
1 'polypeptide(L)'
;MAEKTTRFGVSIPNRLLERFDELIEEKGYGNRSEALRGLIRDFLVEAEWESDEETIGTVTLVYDHQVRELSDELNSIQHEMGEAIISTLHVHLDHHMCMEVVLVKGRSSDIRKMADRLIGTKGVAHGKLTAATVGRSF
;
A
#
# COMPACT_ATOMS: atom_id res chain seq x y z
N MET A 1 -4.54 -20.56 19.85
CA MET A 1 -3.64 -21.69 19.51
C MET A 1 -2.57 -21.22 18.55
N ALA A 2 -1.34 -21.66 18.76
CA ALA A 2 -0.27 -21.38 17.81
C ALA A 2 -0.54 -22.15 16.50
N GLU A 3 -0.40 -21.50 15.38
CA GLU A 3 -0.51 -22.11 14.07
C GLU A 3 0.62 -23.12 13.85
N LYS A 4 0.29 -24.27 13.28
CA LYS A 4 1.30 -25.29 12.96
C LYS A 4 2.16 -24.84 11.77
N THR A 5 3.46 -25.00 11.90
CA THR A 5 4.38 -24.73 10.80
C THR A 5 4.73 -26.01 10.06
N THR A 6 4.84 -25.92 8.74
CA THR A 6 5.29 -27.00 7.88
C THR A 6 6.65 -26.65 7.31
N ARG A 7 7.58 -27.58 7.35
CA ARG A 7 8.88 -27.46 6.72
C ARG A 7 8.82 -28.07 5.33
N PHE A 8 9.37 -27.36 4.35
CA PHE A 8 9.50 -27.86 2.99
C PHE A 8 10.82 -27.42 2.38
N GLY A 9 11.27 -28.13 1.35
CA GLY A 9 12.51 -27.84 0.64
C GLY A 9 12.24 -27.33 -0.77
N VAL A 10 13.15 -26.50 -1.26
CA VAL A 10 13.11 -25.94 -2.61
C VAL A 10 14.46 -26.11 -3.26
N SER A 11 14.48 -26.57 -4.51
CA SER A 11 15.69 -26.61 -5.34
C SER A 11 15.81 -25.30 -6.12
N ILE A 12 16.91 -24.60 -5.92
CA ILE A 12 17.17 -23.30 -6.53
C ILE A 12 18.52 -23.32 -7.21
N PRO A 13 18.66 -22.79 -8.44
CA PRO A 13 19.97 -22.62 -9.07
C PRO A 13 20.91 -21.81 -8.17
N ASN A 14 22.16 -22.25 -8.07
CA ASN A 14 23.15 -21.63 -7.16
C ASN A 14 23.26 -20.12 -7.33
N ARG A 15 23.36 -19.64 -8.56
CA ARG A 15 23.48 -18.21 -8.84
C ARG A 15 22.27 -17.41 -8.35
N LEU A 16 21.06 -17.96 -8.48
CA LEU A 16 19.85 -17.32 -7.98
C LEU A 16 19.84 -17.25 -6.46
N LEU A 17 20.26 -18.32 -5.81
CA LEU A 17 20.35 -18.38 -4.35
C LEU A 17 21.39 -17.40 -3.79
N GLU A 18 22.55 -17.30 -4.42
CA GLU A 18 23.60 -16.34 -4.03
C GLU A 18 23.07 -14.90 -4.09
N ARG A 19 22.39 -14.53 -5.18
CA ARG A 19 21.76 -13.20 -5.32
C ARG A 19 20.68 -12.96 -4.28
N PHE A 20 19.89 -13.96 -3.99
CA PHE A 20 18.88 -13.89 -2.95
C PHE A 20 19.50 -13.67 -1.56
N ASP A 21 20.53 -14.43 -1.21
CA ASP A 21 21.21 -14.31 0.07
C ASP A 21 21.84 -12.93 0.26
N GLU A 22 22.49 -12.39 -0.77
CA GLU A 22 23.04 -11.02 -0.74
C GLU A 22 21.92 -9.99 -0.47
N LEU A 23 20.83 -10.09 -1.17
CA LEU A 23 19.72 -9.12 -1.08
C LEU A 23 18.99 -9.19 0.27
N ILE A 24 18.76 -10.37 0.82
CA ILE A 24 18.12 -10.51 2.12
C ILE A 24 18.98 -9.96 3.25
N GLU A 25 20.31 -10.11 3.15
CA GLU A 25 21.26 -9.52 4.10
C GLU A 25 21.21 -7.99 4.04
N GLU A 26 21.27 -7.41 2.85
CA GLU A 26 21.14 -5.95 2.64
C GLU A 26 19.83 -5.40 3.19
N LYS A 27 18.74 -6.14 3.05
CA LYS A 27 17.39 -5.75 3.53
C LYS A 27 17.16 -6.03 5.01
N GLY A 28 18.11 -6.64 5.70
CA GLY A 28 18.04 -6.87 7.14
C GLY A 28 17.16 -8.06 7.57
N TYR A 29 16.86 -8.99 6.67
CA TYR A 29 16.18 -10.22 7.07
C TYR A 29 17.08 -11.11 7.92
N GLY A 30 16.53 -11.75 8.96
CA GLY A 30 17.28 -12.61 9.86
C GLY A 30 17.74 -13.92 9.24
N ASN A 31 16.98 -14.45 8.28
CA ASN A 31 17.27 -15.70 7.59
C ASN A 31 16.40 -15.86 6.33
N ARG A 32 16.68 -16.92 5.55
CA ARG A 32 15.93 -17.24 4.34
C ARG A 32 14.45 -17.48 4.60
N SER A 33 14.11 -18.14 5.70
CA SER A 33 12.71 -18.44 6.04
C SER A 33 11.90 -17.18 6.28
N GLU A 34 12.47 -16.19 6.96
CA GLU A 34 11.80 -14.89 7.16
C GLU A 34 11.58 -14.16 5.83
N ALA A 35 12.59 -14.13 4.98
CA ALA A 35 12.49 -13.50 3.66
C ALA A 35 11.44 -14.20 2.78
N LEU A 36 11.41 -15.53 2.75
CA LEU A 36 10.41 -16.30 2.01
C LEU A 36 9.00 -16.07 2.52
N ARG A 37 8.80 -16.02 3.84
CA ARG A 37 7.49 -15.70 4.41
C ARG A 37 7.00 -14.33 3.95
N GLY A 38 7.88 -13.34 3.96
CA GLY A 38 7.56 -12.00 3.45
C GLY A 38 7.16 -12.00 1.98
N LEU A 39 7.92 -12.68 1.14
CA LEU A 39 7.63 -12.80 -0.30
C LEU A 39 6.29 -13.52 -0.56
N ILE A 40 6.01 -14.58 0.19
CA ILE A 40 4.74 -15.31 0.06
C ILE A 40 3.58 -14.42 0.47
N ARG A 41 3.69 -13.67 1.57
CA ARG A 41 2.65 -12.73 1.98
C ARG A 41 2.40 -11.66 0.93
N ASP A 42 3.44 -11.07 0.38
CA ASP A 42 3.32 -10.07 -0.69
C ASP A 42 2.63 -10.65 -1.92
N PHE A 43 2.97 -11.86 -2.30
CA PHE A 43 2.32 -12.56 -3.41
C PHE A 43 0.82 -12.80 -3.17
N LEU A 44 0.45 -13.18 -1.94
CA LEU A 44 -0.95 -13.34 -1.55
C LEU A 44 -1.71 -12.01 -1.53
N VAL A 45 -1.08 -10.92 -1.09
CA VAL A 45 -1.67 -9.57 -1.16
C VAL A 45 -1.98 -9.18 -2.60
N GLU A 46 -1.06 -9.43 -3.52
CA GLU A 46 -1.29 -9.19 -4.96
C GLU A 46 -2.51 -9.96 -5.46
N ALA A 47 -2.61 -11.25 -5.08
CA ALA A 47 -3.75 -12.09 -5.46
C ALA A 47 -5.08 -11.56 -4.89
N GLU A 48 -5.10 -11.10 -3.65
CA GLU A 48 -6.29 -10.47 -3.04
C GLU A 48 -6.74 -9.25 -3.85
N TRP A 49 -5.79 -8.41 -4.27
CA TRP A 49 -6.10 -7.21 -5.06
C TRP A 49 -6.58 -7.53 -6.47
N GLU A 50 -6.09 -8.59 -7.08
CA GLU A 50 -6.54 -9.06 -8.40
C GLU A 50 -7.94 -9.69 -8.35
N SER A 51 -8.29 -10.36 -7.26
CA SER A 51 -9.58 -11.04 -7.10
C SER A 51 -10.70 -10.15 -6.56
N ASP A 52 -10.47 -8.85 -6.45
CA ASP A 52 -11.45 -7.86 -5.97
C ASP A 52 -12.00 -8.14 -4.57
N GLU A 53 -11.18 -8.70 -3.70
CA GLU A 53 -11.52 -8.93 -2.31
C GLU A 53 -11.57 -7.62 -1.52
N GLU A 54 -12.31 -7.63 -0.40
CA GLU A 54 -12.30 -6.52 0.53
C GLU A 54 -10.92 -6.42 1.20
N THR A 55 -10.32 -5.26 1.10
CA THR A 55 -8.96 -5.01 1.56
C THR A 55 -8.79 -3.57 2.05
N ILE A 56 -7.57 -3.19 2.31
CA ILE A 56 -7.19 -1.87 2.81
C ILE A 56 -5.99 -1.36 2.01
N GLY A 57 -5.93 -0.06 1.84
CA GLY A 57 -4.81 0.61 1.19
C GLY A 57 -4.60 2.01 1.73
N THR A 58 -3.49 2.60 1.35
CA THR A 58 -3.21 4.00 1.63
C THR A 58 -3.00 4.75 0.33
N VAL A 59 -3.59 5.94 0.22
CA VAL A 59 -3.35 6.86 -0.87
C VAL A 59 -2.54 8.02 -0.33
N THR A 60 -1.31 8.15 -0.83
CA THR A 60 -0.44 9.26 -0.47
C THR A 60 -0.54 10.34 -1.54
N LEU A 61 -0.81 11.56 -1.13
CA LEU A 61 -0.90 12.73 -2.01
C LEU A 61 0.10 13.78 -1.55
N VAL A 62 0.79 14.39 -2.50
CA VAL A 62 1.65 15.55 -2.26
C VAL A 62 1.14 16.69 -3.15
N TYR A 63 0.84 17.82 -2.55
CA TYR A 63 0.30 18.97 -3.28
C TYR A 63 0.61 20.28 -2.56
N ASP A 64 0.51 21.37 -3.31
CA ASP A 64 0.62 22.72 -2.76
C ASP A 64 -0.73 23.14 -2.18
N HIS A 65 -0.79 23.29 -0.85
CA HIS A 65 -2.04 23.67 -0.16
C HIS A 65 -2.48 25.10 -0.46
N GLN A 66 -1.63 25.91 -1.10
CA GLN A 66 -1.97 27.27 -1.52
C GLN A 66 -2.62 27.32 -2.90
N VAL A 67 -2.61 26.22 -3.65
CA VAL A 67 -3.35 26.14 -4.92
C VAL A 67 -4.82 26.29 -4.63
N ARG A 68 -5.42 27.28 -5.27
CA ARG A 68 -6.82 27.65 -5.03
C ARG A 68 -7.77 26.48 -5.26
N GLU A 69 -8.65 26.27 -4.29
CA GLU A 69 -9.72 25.27 -4.33
C GLU A 69 -9.25 23.80 -4.26
N LEU A 70 -7.95 23.52 -4.33
CA LEU A 70 -7.46 22.15 -4.37
C LEU A 70 -7.77 21.37 -3.08
N SER A 71 -7.49 21.96 -1.92
CA SER A 71 -7.78 21.32 -0.63
C SER A 71 -9.28 21.05 -0.46
N ASP A 72 -10.12 21.98 -0.86
CA ASP A 72 -11.58 21.83 -0.80
C ASP A 72 -12.08 20.75 -1.74
N GLU A 73 -11.51 20.65 -2.94
CA GLU A 73 -11.85 19.61 -3.91
C GLU A 73 -11.46 18.22 -3.40
N LEU A 74 -10.26 18.07 -2.87
CA LEU A 74 -9.79 16.82 -2.27
C LEU A 74 -10.66 16.41 -1.07
N ASN A 75 -11.02 17.35 -0.22
CA ASN A 75 -11.93 17.10 0.91
C ASN A 75 -13.32 16.70 0.43
N SER A 76 -13.85 17.33 -0.62
CA SER A 76 -15.13 17.00 -1.20
C SER A 76 -15.15 15.59 -1.77
N ILE A 77 -14.11 15.18 -2.48
CA ILE A 77 -13.96 13.81 -3.00
C ILE A 77 -13.96 12.80 -1.85
N GLN A 78 -13.18 13.05 -0.81
CA GLN A 78 -13.11 12.16 0.36
C GLN A 78 -14.46 12.08 1.08
N HIS A 79 -15.19 13.18 1.17
CA HIS A 79 -16.52 13.21 1.77
C HIS A 79 -17.52 12.34 0.98
N GLU A 80 -17.45 12.38 -0.34
CA GLU A 80 -18.26 11.50 -1.19
C GLU A 80 -17.94 10.01 -1.01
N MET A 81 -16.69 9.68 -0.70
CA MET A 81 -16.26 8.30 -0.44
C MET A 81 -16.80 7.74 0.88
N GLY A 82 -17.20 8.61 1.82
CA GLY A 82 -17.90 8.24 3.05
C GLY A 82 -17.15 7.22 3.91
N GLU A 83 -17.80 6.10 4.20
CA GLU A 83 -17.27 5.06 5.09
C GLU A 83 -16.04 4.32 4.54
N ALA A 84 -15.73 4.44 3.26
CA ALA A 84 -14.52 3.89 2.68
C ALA A 84 -13.25 4.58 3.23
N ILE A 85 -13.37 5.82 3.66
CA ILE A 85 -12.29 6.55 4.31
C ILE A 85 -12.28 6.23 5.80
N ILE A 86 -11.22 5.60 6.28
CA ILE A 86 -11.06 5.27 7.72
C ILE A 86 -10.43 6.43 8.46
N SER A 87 -9.38 7.01 7.90
CA SER A 87 -8.62 8.10 8.51
C SER A 87 -7.83 8.85 7.46
N THR A 88 -7.52 10.10 7.75
CA THR A 88 -6.67 10.94 6.91
C THR A 88 -5.66 11.65 7.79
N LEU A 89 -4.39 11.54 7.42
CA LEU A 89 -3.30 12.26 8.05
C LEU A 89 -2.83 13.37 7.11
N HIS A 90 -2.74 14.59 7.62
CA HIS A 90 -2.31 15.75 6.86
C HIS A 90 -1.08 16.36 7.53
N VAL A 91 0.02 16.48 6.80
CA VAL A 91 1.29 17.01 7.29
C VAL A 91 1.78 18.13 6.37
N HIS A 92 2.14 19.26 6.94
CA HIS A 92 2.81 20.34 6.23
C HIS A 92 4.30 20.00 6.08
N LEU A 93 4.78 19.99 4.82
CA LEU A 93 6.20 19.75 4.53
C LEU A 93 7.00 21.07 4.59
N ASP A 94 6.40 22.15 4.10
CA ASP A 94 6.93 23.51 4.14
C ASP A 94 5.79 24.52 4.04
N HIS A 95 6.08 25.79 3.67
CA HIS A 95 5.06 26.83 3.54
C HIS A 95 4.03 26.59 2.44
N HIS A 96 4.37 25.78 1.44
CA HIS A 96 3.54 25.52 0.26
C HIS A 96 3.07 24.07 0.22
N MET A 97 3.99 23.13 0.38
CA MET A 97 3.73 21.73 0.15
C MET A 97 3.23 21.01 1.38
N CYS A 98 2.28 20.13 1.15
CA CYS A 98 1.79 19.21 2.18
C CYS A 98 1.71 17.78 1.64
N MET A 99 1.71 16.85 2.57
CA MET A 99 1.47 15.45 2.32
C MET A 99 0.21 15.02 3.03
N GLU A 100 -0.65 14.31 2.33
CA GLU A 100 -1.86 13.74 2.88
C GLU A 100 -1.84 12.23 2.67
N VAL A 101 -2.11 11.48 3.72
CA VAL A 101 -2.21 10.02 3.66
C VAL A 101 -3.63 9.63 4.01
N VAL A 102 -4.31 9.03 3.05
CA VAL A 102 -5.71 8.63 3.18
C VAL A 102 -5.77 7.12 3.34
N LEU A 103 -6.28 6.66 4.46
CA LEU A 103 -6.46 5.22 4.74
C LEU A 103 -7.84 4.80 4.24
N VAL A 104 -7.85 3.89 3.26
CA VAL A 104 -9.04 3.51 2.51
C VAL A 104 -9.32 2.02 2.66
N LYS A 105 -10.58 1.66 2.89
CA LYS A 105 -11.05 0.29 3.00
C LYS A 105 -12.18 0.03 2.00
N GLY A 106 -12.18 -1.14 1.41
CA GLY A 106 -13.20 -1.57 0.47
C GLY A 106 -12.70 -2.65 -0.46
N ARG A 107 -13.45 -2.92 -1.53
CA ARG A 107 -12.99 -3.81 -2.59
C ARG A 107 -11.83 -3.16 -3.33
N SER A 108 -10.87 -3.96 -3.75
CA SER A 108 -9.66 -3.46 -4.42
C SER A 108 -9.98 -2.61 -5.64
N SER A 109 -10.99 -2.98 -6.44
CA SER A 109 -11.42 -2.19 -7.60
C SER A 109 -11.95 -0.81 -7.20
N ASP A 110 -12.72 -0.72 -6.12
CA ASP A 110 -13.24 0.54 -5.61
C ASP A 110 -12.13 1.42 -5.05
N ILE A 111 -11.19 0.83 -4.31
CA ILE A 111 -10.00 1.54 -3.80
C ILE A 111 -9.19 2.12 -4.95
N ARG A 112 -8.96 1.34 -6.02
CA ARG A 112 -8.23 1.82 -7.20
C ARG A 112 -8.92 3.01 -7.86
N LYS A 113 -10.23 2.97 -8.01
CA LYS A 113 -11.02 4.10 -8.57
C LYS A 113 -10.94 5.34 -7.69
N MET A 114 -11.05 5.17 -6.38
CA MET A 114 -10.91 6.28 -5.43
C MET A 114 -9.51 6.88 -5.48
N ALA A 115 -8.48 6.05 -5.49
CA ALA A 115 -7.09 6.48 -5.62
C ALA A 115 -6.85 7.25 -6.92
N ASP A 116 -7.30 6.72 -8.04
CA ASP A 116 -7.17 7.37 -9.35
C ASP A 116 -7.85 8.74 -9.37
N ARG A 117 -9.00 8.84 -8.77
CA ARG A 117 -9.73 10.10 -8.68
C ARG A 117 -8.99 11.15 -7.84
N LEU A 118 -8.46 10.77 -6.68
CA LEU A 118 -7.67 11.66 -5.83
C LEU A 118 -6.36 12.07 -6.49
N ILE A 119 -5.61 11.09 -6.99
CA ILE A 119 -4.31 11.31 -7.62
C ILE A 119 -4.45 12.13 -8.91
N GLY A 120 -5.50 11.88 -9.67
CA GLY A 120 -5.79 12.57 -10.93
C GLY A 120 -6.37 13.97 -10.77
N THR A 121 -6.64 14.43 -9.56
CA THR A 121 -7.16 15.79 -9.32
C THR A 121 -6.12 16.82 -9.76
N LYS A 122 -6.55 17.79 -10.56
CA LYS A 122 -5.69 18.84 -11.07
C LYS A 122 -5.05 19.62 -9.92
N GLY A 123 -3.74 19.71 -9.93
CA GLY A 123 -2.97 20.39 -8.89
C GLY A 123 -2.24 19.44 -7.93
N VAL A 124 -2.61 18.16 -7.89
CA VAL A 124 -1.85 17.14 -7.16
C VAL A 124 -0.52 16.91 -7.85
N ALA A 125 0.58 17.19 -7.13
CA ALA A 125 1.92 17.10 -7.69
C ALA A 125 2.41 15.65 -7.81
N HIS A 126 2.04 14.81 -6.83
CA HIS A 126 2.38 13.40 -6.79
C HIS A 126 1.34 12.63 -5.98
N GLY A 127 1.07 11.42 -6.40
CA GLY A 127 0.19 10.52 -5.67
C GLY A 127 0.54 9.07 -5.90
N LYS A 128 0.29 8.24 -4.90
CA LYS A 128 0.55 6.81 -4.96
C LYS A 128 -0.43 6.04 -4.09
N LEU A 129 -0.99 4.98 -4.66
CA LEU A 129 -1.72 3.96 -3.93
C LEU A 129 -0.76 2.88 -3.46
N THR A 130 -0.77 2.59 -2.17
CA THR A 130 -0.05 1.45 -1.60
C THR A 130 -1.05 0.41 -1.16
N ALA A 131 -0.98 -0.76 -1.77
CA ALA A 131 -1.81 -1.90 -1.45
C ALA A 131 -1.39 -2.54 -0.13
N ALA A 132 -2.35 -2.84 0.72
CA ALA A 132 -2.12 -3.56 1.98
C ALA A 132 -3.12 -4.71 2.10
N THR A 133 -3.22 -5.31 3.25
CA THR A 133 -4.11 -6.42 3.52
C THR A 133 -4.70 -6.29 4.93
N VAL A 134 -5.90 -6.83 5.12
CA VAL A 134 -6.48 -7.00 6.45
C VAL A 134 -5.93 -8.24 7.17
N GLY A 135 -5.10 -9.03 6.48
CA GLY A 135 -4.37 -10.15 7.07
C GLY A 135 -5.20 -11.39 7.39
N ARG A 136 -6.39 -11.52 6.83
CA ARG A 136 -7.29 -12.65 7.13
C ARG A 136 -6.94 -13.94 6.39
N SER A 137 -6.20 -13.83 5.29
CA SER A 137 -5.85 -14.96 4.43
C SER A 137 -4.56 -15.68 4.84
N PHE A 138 -3.86 -15.16 5.86
CA PHE A 138 -2.58 -15.73 6.33
C PHE A 138 -2.17 -15.22 7.70
#